data_06e479b23e0ebe4943bcd0dcc2bd8654
#
_entry.id   06e479b23e0ebe4943bcd0dcc2bd8654
#
_cell.length_a   1.000
_cell.length_b   1.000
_cell.length_c   1.000
_cell.angle_alpha   90.00
_cell.angle_beta   90.00
_cell.angle_gamma   90.00
#
_symmetry.space_group_name_H-M   'P 1'
#
loop_
_entity.id
_entity.type
_entity.pdbx_description
1 polymer ?
#
loop_
_entity_poly.entity_id
_entity_poly.type
_entity_poly.pdbx_seq_one_letter_code
_entity_poly.pdbx_strand_id
1 'polypeptide(L)'
;MYLPIPPQPDCVAGWREAVRLVDLATGHQAQNVVISVAEPTARATLADPVVAEVDAFLSGHGKKPIETVANTIFPAALYRRYGAPQFFDRFRDNVLPKVRRSGAWSGYYFERMMELPRADGQPINQIWGIVERLRNPNVRALNKFELLIFDPARDVNDSPYGGQCLSFASLKLIGKGDDRRLGMTAHYRNHY
;
A
#
# COMPACT_ATOMS: atom_id res chain seq x y z
N MET A 1 2.50 -17.31 16.30
CA MET A 1 3.92 -17.04 16.60
C MET A 1 4.29 -15.73 15.92
N TYR A 2 5.09 -14.87 16.57
CA TYR A 2 5.59 -13.61 15.98
C TYR A 2 6.93 -13.92 15.27
N LEU A 3 7.03 -13.52 13.98
CA LEU A 3 8.23 -13.69 13.18
C LEU A 3 8.83 -12.31 12.85
N PRO A 4 9.75 -11.79 13.68
CA PRO A 4 10.44 -10.54 13.40
C PRO A 4 11.51 -10.78 12.34
N ILE A 5 11.54 -9.92 11.33
CA ILE A 5 12.59 -9.89 10.32
C ILE A 5 13.57 -8.79 10.68
N PRO A 6 14.89 -9.03 10.68
CA PRO A 6 15.87 -7.98 10.89
C PRO A 6 15.63 -6.80 9.94
N PRO A 7 15.90 -5.55 10.36
CA PRO A 7 15.71 -4.38 9.50
C PRO A 7 16.40 -4.55 8.14
N GLN A 8 15.69 -4.25 7.08
CA GLN A 8 16.14 -4.42 5.70
C GLN A 8 16.38 -3.07 5.04
N PRO A 9 17.33 -2.95 4.10
CA PRO A 9 17.62 -1.70 3.44
C PRO A 9 16.47 -1.22 2.54
N ASP A 10 15.83 -2.13 1.83
CA ASP A 10 14.76 -1.83 0.87
C ASP A 10 13.64 -2.88 0.86
N CYS A 11 12.60 -2.64 0.07
CA CYS A 11 11.43 -3.51 0.02
C CYS A 11 11.72 -4.88 -0.59
N VAL A 12 12.65 -4.99 -1.56
CA VAL A 12 12.99 -6.27 -2.20
C VAL A 12 13.77 -7.15 -1.23
N ALA A 13 14.76 -6.58 -0.54
CA ALA A 13 15.50 -7.28 0.50
C ALA A 13 14.57 -7.76 1.62
N GLY A 14 13.63 -6.91 2.05
CA GLY A 14 12.60 -7.25 3.04
C GLY A 14 11.72 -8.42 2.61
N TRP A 15 11.23 -8.37 1.38
CA TRP A 15 10.43 -9.44 0.82
C TRP A 15 11.21 -10.78 0.71
N ARG A 16 12.43 -10.74 0.18
CA ARG A 16 13.27 -11.94 0.05
C ARG A 16 13.52 -12.63 1.38
N GLU A 17 13.86 -11.83 2.40
CA GLU A 17 14.12 -12.39 3.74
C GLU A 17 12.84 -12.92 4.38
N ALA A 18 11.70 -12.27 4.17
CA ALA A 18 10.40 -12.77 4.63
C ALA A 18 10.07 -14.13 4.00
N VAL A 19 10.17 -14.23 2.68
CA VAL A 19 9.92 -15.49 1.94
C VAL A 19 10.84 -16.59 2.43
N ARG A 20 12.13 -16.31 2.56
CA ARG A 20 13.12 -17.29 3.05
C ARG A 20 12.78 -17.82 4.44
N LEU A 21 12.40 -16.94 5.37
CA LEU A 21 12.07 -17.34 6.74
C LEU A 21 10.73 -18.09 6.83
N VAL A 22 9.75 -17.68 6.02
CA VAL A 22 8.47 -18.38 5.95
C VAL A 22 8.63 -19.77 5.33
N ASP A 23 9.47 -19.89 4.29
CA ASP A 23 9.76 -21.17 3.65
C ASP A 23 10.43 -22.19 4.60
N LEU A 24 11.27 -21.70 5.54
CA LEU A 24 11.88 -22.52 6.59
C LEU A 24 10.93 -22.87 7.73
N ALA A 25 9.77 -22.22 7.83
CA ALA A 25 8.81 -22.48 8.88
C ALA A 25 8.01 -23.75 8.62
N THR A 26 7.54 -24.40 9.68
CA THR A 26 6.73 -25.62 9.60
C THR A 26 5.48 -25.37 8.73
N GLY A 27 5.30 -26.16 7.71
CA GLY A 27 4.19 -26.06 6.76
C GLY A 27 4.30 -24.83 5.83
N HIS A 28 5.48 -24.22 5.72
CA HIS A 28 5.72 -23.03 4.88
C HIS A 28 4.76 -21.87 5.19
N GLN A 29 4.41 -21.71 6.46
CA GLN A 29 3.46 -20.70 6.93
C GLN A 29 3.97 -19.98 8.16
N ALA A 30 3.74 -18.67 8.24
CA ALA A 30 3.99 -17.90 9.44
C ALA A 30 2.87 -16.86 9.65
N GLN A 31 2.57 -16.58 10.91
CA GLN A 31 1.66 -15.52 11.32
C GLN A 31 2.45 -14.34 11.90
N ASN A 32 1.88 -13.13 11.78
CA ASN A 32 2.48 -11.92 12.34
C ASN A 32 3.94 -11.71 11.89
N VAL A 33 4.17 -11.77 10.58
CA VAL A 33 5.46 -11.43 9.97
C VAL A 33 5.62 -9.91 9.99
N VAL A 34 6.71 -9.41 10.59
CA VAL A 34 6.98 -7.97 10.68
C VAL A 34 8.29 -7.66 9.98
N ILE A 35 8.21 -6.79 8.99
CA ILE A 35 9.34 -6.34 8.18
C ILE A 35 9.57 -4.86 8.45
N SER A 36 10.77 -4.48 8.86
CA SER A 36 11.22 -3.09 8.93
C SER A 36 12.08 -2.77 7.71
N VAL A 37 11.73 -1.70 7.00
CA VAL A 37 12.43 -1.24 5.79
C VAL A 37 12.96 0.18 6.01
N ALA A 38 14.26 0.38 5.80
CA ALA A 38 14.93 1.66 6.02
C ALA A 38 14.60 2.66 4.89
N GLU A 39 14.73 2.22 3.62
CA GLU A 39 14.54 3.05 2.44
C GLU A 39 13.42 2.50 1.54
N PRO A 40 12.15 2.61 1.97
CA PRO A 40 11.01 2.02 1.25
C PRO A 40 10.74 2.69 -0.12
N THR A 41 11.33 3.86 -0.36
CA THR A 41 11.20 4.61 -1.62
C THR A 41 12.39 4.44 -2.56
N ALA A 42 13.34 3.56 -2.24
CA ALA A 42 14.50 3.29 -3.08
C ALA A 42 14.07 2.85 -4.49
N ARG A 43 14.54 3.56 -5.51
CA ARG A 43 14.18 3.30 -6.91
C ARG A 43 14.75 1.99 -7.46
N ALA A 44 15.80 1.47 -6.83
CA ALA A 44 16.42 0.21 -7.21
C ALA A 44 15.47 -0.99 -7.17
N THR A 45 14.35 -0.87 -6.44
CA THR A 45 13.37 -1.94 -6.26
C THR A 45 12.87 -2.53 -7.59
N LEU A 46 12.52 -1.71 -8.58
CA LEU A 46 12.01 -2.21 -9.88
C LEU A 46 13.12 -2.68 -10.84
N ALA A 47 14.36 -2.30 -10.59
CA ALA A 47 15.52 -2.72 -11.38
C ALA A 47 16.22 -3.96 -10.78
N ASP A 48 15.76 -4.46 -9.65
CA ASP A 48 16.32 -5.66 -9.03
C ASP A 48 16.02 -6.89 -9.90
N PRO A 49 17.04 -7.74 -10.23
CA PRO A 49 16.85 -8.95 -11.03
C PRO A 49 15.75 -9.88 -10.52
N VAL A 50 15.58 -9.96 -9.20
CA VAL A 50 14.52 -10.77 -8.57
C VAL A 50 13.12 -10.31 -8.99
N VAL A 51 12.90 -9.01 -9.16
CA VAL A 51 11.62 -8.50 -9.64
C VAL A 51 11.33 -8.99 -11.06
N ALA A 52 12.34 -8.98 -11.93
CA ALA A 52 12.21 -9.49 -13.30
C ALA A 52 11.94 -11.00 -13.34
N GLU A 53 12.59 -11.77 -12.46
CA GLU A 53 12.35 -13.21 -12.33
C GLU A 53 10.92 -13.51 -11.87
N VAL A 54 10.44 -12.80 -10.85
CA VAL A 54 9.07 -12.95 -10.35
C VAL A 54 8.05 -12.53 -11.41
N ASP A 55 8.30 -11.44 -12.14
CA ASP A 55 7.42 -11.00 -13.22
C ASP A 55 7.37 -12.01 -14.37
N ALA A 56 8.50 -12.64 -14.72
CA ALA A 56 8.55 -13.73 -15.70
C ALA A 56 7.72 -14.94 -15.23
N PHE A 57 7.88 -15.33 -13.98
CA PHE A 57 7.07 -16.40 -13.37
C PHE A 57 5.57 -16.08 -13.38
N LEU A 58 5.18 -14.90 -12.95
CA LEU A 58 3.79 -14.43 -12.96
C LEU A 58 3.21 -14.45 -14.38
N SER A 59 3.97 -13.99 -15.36
CA SER A 59 3.58 -13.99 -16.77
C SER A 59 3.34 -15.40 -17.29
N GLY A 60 4.20 -16.35 -16.94
CA GLY A 60 4.04 -17.79 -17.30
C GLY A 60 2.74 -18.40 -16.75
N HIS A 61 2.17 -17.82 -15.69
CA HIS A 61 0.91 -18.22 -15.08
C HIS A 61 -0.28 -17.30 -15.44
N GLY A 62 -0.13 -16.46 -16.47
CA GLY A 62 -1.18 -15.53 -16.91
C GLY A 62 -1.49 -14.41 -15.89
N LYS A 63 -0.59 -14.14 -14.96
CA LYS A 63 -0.72 -13.08 -13.96
C LYS A 63 -0.07 -11.78 -14.43
N LYS A 64 -0.48 -10.68 -13.82
CA LYS A 64 0.07 -9.36 -14.11
C LYS A 64 1.39 -9.12 -13.36
N PRO A 65 2.29 -8.26 -13.89
CA PRO A 65 3.52 -7.89 -13.22
C PRO A 65 3.28 -7.21 -11.86
N ILE A 66 4.28 -7.25 -10.99
CA ILE A 66 4.28 -6.61 -9.66
C ILE A 66 3.91 -5.12 -9.76
N GLU A 67 4.43 -4.41 -10.75
CA GLU A 67 4.13 -2.99 -10.95
C GLU A 67 2.63 -2.72 -11.14
N THR A 68 1.90 -3.65 -11.78
CA THR A 68 0.45 -3.51 -11.93
C THR A 68 -0.25 -3.50 -10.58
N VAL A 69 0.15 -4.39 -9.67
CA VAL A 69 -0.39 -4.45 -8.31
C VAL A 69 -0.01 -3.20 -7.52
N ALA A 70 1.26 -2.78 -7.59
CA ALA A 70 1.74 -1.57 -6.94
C ALA A 70 0.94 -0.31 -7.39
N ASN A 71 0.61 -0.22 -8.68
CA ASN A 71 -0.21 0.87 -9.21
C ASN A 71 -1.67 0.85 -8.73
N THR A 72 -2.19 -0.29 -8.24
CA THR A 72 -3.52 -0.33 -7.59
C THR A 72 -3.48 0.26 -6.19
N ILE A 73 -2.32 0.17 -5.52
CA ILE A 73 -2.10 0.76 -4.18
C ILE A 73 -1.87 2.26 -4.30
N PHE A 74 -0.93 2.66 -5.17
CA PHE A 74 -0.65 4.07 -5.43
C PHE A 74 -0.24 4.28 -6.89
N PRO A 75 -0.95 5.10 -7.68
CA PRO A 75 -0.67 5.35 -9.10
C PRO A 75 0.52 6.30 -9.28
N ALA A 76 1.72 5.83 -8.95
CA ALA A 76 2.93 6.64 -8.87
C ALA A 76 3.29 7.33 -10.20
N ALA A 77 3.04 6.69 -11.34
CA ALA A 77 3.27 7.29 -12.65
C ALA A 77 2.36 8.50 -12.91
N LEU A 78 1.09 8.39 -12.50
CA LEU A 78 0.13 9.49 -12.60
C LEU A 78 0.53 10.66 -11.70
N TYR A 79 0.93 10.34 -10.45
CA TYR A 79 1.43 11.34 -9.50
C TYR A 79 2.67 12.06 -10.03
N ARG A 80 3.65 11.32 -10.56
CA ARG A 80 4.86 11.94 -11.13
C ARG A 80 4.56 12.86 -12.31
N ARG A 81 3.52 12.53 -13.09
CA ARG A 81 3.14 13.32 -14.27
C ARG A 81 2.38 14.60 -13.94
N TYR A 82 1.49 14.56 -12.95
CA TYR A 82 0.54 15.67 -12.71
C TYR A 82 0.75 16.37 -11.36
N GLY A 83 1.44 15.74 -10.41
CA GLY A 83 1.58 16.27 -9.06
C GLY A 83 0.27 16.30 -8.27
N ALA A 84 0.38 16.60 -6.96
CA ALA A 84 -0.78 16.81 -6.10
C ALA A 84 -1.13 18.32 -6.04
N PRO A 85 -2.42 18.70 -5.99
CA PRO A 85 -3.58 17.79 -5.89
C PRO A 85 -4.12 17.25 -7.21
N GLN A 86 -3.67 17.72 -8.38
CA GLN A 86 -4.27 17.49 -9.70
C GLN A 86 -4.37 16.00 -10.08
N PHE A 87 -3.43 15.17 -9.59
CA PHE A 87 -3.45 13.74 -9.93
C PHE A 87 -4.66 13.01 -9.33
N PHE A 88 -5.25 13.51 -8.23
CA PHE A 88 -6.46 12.92 -7.65
C PHE A 88 -7.66 13.08 -8.60
N ASP A 89 -7.84 14.27 -9.16
CA ASP A 89 -8.92 14.51 -10.12
C ASP A 89 -8.70 13.69 -11.40
N ARG A 90 -7.45 13.65 -11.89
CA ARG A 90 -7.11 12.80 -13.05
C ARG A 90 -7.36 11.33 -12.83
N PHE A 91 -7.09 10.82 -11.64
CA PHE A 91 -7.42 9.44 -11.30
C PHE A 91 -8.93 9.23 -11.27
N ARG A 92 -9.67 10.08 -10.57
CA ARG A 92 -11.15 10.02 -10.47
C ARG A 92 -11.81 10.04 -11.83
N ASP A 93 -11.42 10.98 -12.70
CA ASP A 93 -12.11 11.24 -13.96
C ASP A 93 -11.70 10.27 -15.07
N ASN A 94 -10.44 9.83 -15.11
CA ASN A 94 -9.91 9.10 -16.26
C ASN A 94 -9.55 7.64 -15.98
N VAL A 95 -9.23 7.29 -14.74
CA VAL A 95 -8.80 5.92 -14.37
C VAL A 95 -9.95 5.16 -13.73
N LEU A 96 -10.54 5.72 -12.69
CA LEU A 96 -11.54 5.07 -11.88
C LEU A 96 -12.79 4.58 -12.67
N PRO A 97 -13.34 5.33 -13.64
CA PRO A 97 -14.45 4.84 -14.46
C PRO A 97 -14.10 3.62 -15.31
N LYS A 98 -12.85 3.52 -15.76
CA LYS A 98 -12.37 2.35 -16.53
C LYS A 98 -12.22 1.12 -15.64
N VAL A 99 -11.69 1.32 -14.44
CA VAL A 99 -11.54 0.28 -13.43
C VAL A 99 -12.89 -0.30 -13.01
N ARG A 100 -13.85 0.58 -12.70
CA ARG A 100 -15.20 0.17 -12.28
C ARG A 100 -15.94 -0.61 -13.38
N ARG A 101 -15.73 -0.27 -14.65
CA ARG A 101 -16.32 -1.00 -15.78
C ARG A 101 -15.72 -2.37 -16.03
N SER A 102 -14.48 -2.59 -15.66
CA SER A 102 -13.82 -3.88 -15.90
C SER A 102 -14.39 -5.01 -15.06
N GLY A 103 -15.10 -4.69 -13.97
CA GLY A 103 -15.71 -5.67 -13.06
C GLY A 103 -14.69 -6.59 -12.37
N ALA A 104 -13.41 -6.49 -12.73
CA ALA A 104 -12.38 -7.44 -12.35
C ALA A 104 -11.92 -7.29 -10.88
N TRP A 105 -12.31 -6.20 -10.21
CA TRP A 105 -11.82 -5.90 -8.86
C TRP A 105 -12.93 -5.31 -7.98
N SER A 106 -13.00 -5.76 -6.75
CA SER A 106 -13.92 -5.26 -5.72
C SER A 106 -13.56 -3.86 -5.19
N GLY A 107 -12.65 -3.15 -5.84
CA GLY A 107 -12.20 -1.81 -5.52
C GLY A 107 -10.67 -1.68 -5.55
N TYR A 108 -10.20 -0.54 -6.00
CA TYR A 108 -8.79 -0.17 -5.94
C TYR A 108 -8.42 0.31 -4.54
N TYR A 109 -7.24 -0.04 -4.04
CA TYR A 109 -6.72 0.49 -2.79
C TYR A 109 -6.71 2.01 -2.79
N PHE A 110 -6.19 2.60 -3.88
CA PHE A 110 -6.12 4.04 -4.03
C PHE A 110 -7.49 4.73 -4.07
N GLU A 111 -8.49 4.09 -4.67
CA GLU A 111 -9.87 4.57 -4.62
C GLU A 111 -10.35 4.73 -3.18
N ARG A 112 -10.13 3.71 -2.35
CA ARG A 112 -10.55 3.75 -0.94
C ARG A 112 -9.78 4.77 -0.11
N MET A 113 -8.54 5.06 -0.47
CA MET A 113 -7.72 6.08 0.19
C MET A 113 -8.18 7.50 -0.15
N MET A 114 -8.73 7.72 -1.36
CA MET A 114 -9.13 9.06 -1.82
C MET A 114 -10.65 9.30 -1.80
N GLU A 115 -11.46 8.26 -1.67
CA GLU A 115 -12.92 8.35 -1.67
C GLU A 115 -13.54 7.52 -0.53
N LEU A 116 -13.06 7.71 0.72
CA LEU A 116 -13.67 7.05 1.87
C LEU A 116 -15.11 7.57 2.04
N PRO A 117 -16.13 6.68 2.03
CA PRO A 117 -17.51 7.08 2.19
C PRO A 117 -17.79 7.78 3.52
N ARG A 118 -18.69 8.76 3.52
CA ARG A 118 -19.23 9.42 4.71
C ARG A 118 -20.75 9.34 4.73
N ALA A 119 -21.30 9.48 5.92
CA ALA A 119 -22.75 9.49 6.11
C ALA A 119 -23.47 10.64 5.38
N ASP A 120 -22.79 11.77 5.16
CA ASP A 120 -23.30 12.92 4.43
C ASP A 120 -23.19 12.79 2.89
N GLY A 121 -22.69 11.65 2.41
CA GLY A 121 -22.50 11.35 0.99
C GLY A 121 -21.28 12.01 0.34
N GLN A 122 -20.54 12.85 1.06
CA GLN A 122 -19.32 13.47 0.52
C GLN A 122 -18.10 12.62 0.88
N PRO A 123 -17.35 12.08 -0.11
CA PRO A 123 -16.20 11.23 0.18
C PRO A 123 -15.05 12.03 0.81
N ILE A 124 -14.28 11.37 1.66
CA ILE A 124 -13.06 11.93 2.24
C ILE A 124 -11.85 11.46 1.42
N ASN A 125 -11.05 12.40 0.96
CA ASN A 125 -9.69 12.11 0.50
C ASN A 125 -8.75 12.05 1.72
N GLN A 126 -8.55 10.84 2.25
CA GLN A 126 -7.75 10.59 3.44
C GLN A 126 -6.28 11.03 3.24
N ILE A 127 -5.71 10.68 2.08
CA ILE A 127 -4.30 11.02 1.75
C ILE A 127 -4.12 12.53 1.77
N TRP A 128 -4.98 13.24 1.05
CA TRP A 128 -4.85 14.70 0.96
C TRP A 128 -5.06 15.37 2.32
N GLY A 129 -6.05 14.93 3.09
CA GLY A 129 -6.28 15.42 4.43
C GLY A 129 -5.09 15.21 5.38
N ILE A 130 -4.36 14.10 5.26
CA ILE A 130 -3.12 13.86 6.01
C ILE A 130 -2.00 14.79 5.53
N VAL A 131 -1.80 14.93 4.21
CA VAL A 131 -0.78 15.81 3.62
C VAL A 131 -0.97 17.25 4.06
N GLU A 132 -2.21 17.77 4.03
CA GLU A 132 -2.51 19.13 4.47
C GLU A 132 -2.17 19.35 5.95
N ARG A 133 -2.48 18.37 6.80
CA ARG A 133 -2.09 18.44 8.21
C ARG A 133 -0.59 18.37 8.42
N LEU A 134 0.11 17.51 7.69
CA LEU A 134 1.57 17.40 7.79
C LEU A 134 2.30 18.66 7.30
N ARG A 135 1.70 19.42 6.39
CA ARG A 135 2.21 20.72 5.92
C ARG A 135 2.03 21.84 6.96
N ASN A 136 1.11 21.68 7.90
CA ASN A 136 0.89 22.68 8.92
C ASN A 136 1.99 22.59 10.01
N PRO A 137 2.84 23.60 10.17
CA PRO A 137 3.92 23.57 11.16
C PRO A 137 3.42 23.53 12.61
N ASN A 138 2.17 23.92 12.85
CA ASN A 138 1.55 23.94 14.16
C ASN A 138 0.83 22.65 14.52
N VAL A 139 0.84 21.64 13.67
CA VAL A 139 0.19 20.36 13.97
C VAL A 139 0.92 19.66 15.13
N ARG A 140 0.17 19.34 16.18
CA ARG A 140 0.69 18.68 17.40
C ARG A 140 0.31 17.21 17.47
N ALA A 141 -0.82 16.81 16.85
CA ALA A 141 -1.32 15.44 16.88
C ALA A 141 -0.64 14.59 15.81
N LEU A 142 0.60 14.15 16.07
CA LEU A 142 1.46 13.43 15.11
C LEU A 142 1.21 11.91 15.06
N ASN A 143 0.23 11.40 15.80
CA ASN A 143 -0.05 9.97 15.96
C ASN A 143 -1.47 9.57 15.57
N LYS A 144 -2.16 10.40 14.79
CA LYS A 144 -3.57 10.18 14.39
C LYS A 144 -3.76 10.11 12.88
N PHE A 145 -2.69 9.81 12.15
CA PHE A 145 -2.74 9.74 10.69
C PHE A 145 -2.92 8.29 10.26
N GLU A 146 -4.18 7.90 10.09
CA GLU A 146 -4.55 6.55 9.67
C GLU A 146 -5.18 6.59 8.27
N LEU A 147 -4.76 5.67 7.42
CA LEU A 147 -5.37 5.38 6.13
C LEU A 147 -6.20 4.10 6.29
N LEU A 148 -7.52 4.22 6.27
CA LEU A 148 -8.43 3.09 6.33
C LEU A 148 -8.71 2.60 4.91
N ILE A 149 -8.49 1.31 4.68
CA ILE A 149 -8.69 0.69 3.37
C ILE A 149 -9.74 -0.41 3.46
N PHE A 150 -9.69 -1.21 4.53
CA PHE A 150 -10.69 -2.24 4.78
C PHE A 150 -12.04 -1.61 5.12
N ASP A 151 -13.06 -2.02 4.40
CA ASP A 151 -14.45 -1.59 4.60
C ASP A 151 -15.29 -2.81 4.98
N PRO A 152 -15.73 -2.93 6.25
CA PRO A 152 -16.48 -4.10 6.70
C PRO A 152 -17.76 -4.36 5.90
N ALA A 153 -18.41 -3.30 5.41
CA ALA A 153 -19.65 -3.43 4.64
C ALA A 153 -19.41 -4.04 3.23
N ARG A 154 -18.20 -3.93 2.71
CA ARG A 154 -17.83 -4.39 1.36
C ARG A 154 -16.96 -5.65 1.39
N ASP A 155 -16.12 -5.80 2.42
CA ASP A 155 -15.05 -6.80 2.45
C ASP A 155 -15.37 -8.02 3.32
N VAL A 156 -16.35 -7.91 4.23
CA VAL A 156 -16.87 -9.06 5.00
C VAL A 156 -17.97 -9.70 4.17
N ASN A 157 -17.61 -10.71 3.38
CA ASN A 157 -18.53 -11.47 2.54
C ASN A 157 -18.03 -12.90 2.35
N ASP A 158 -18.87 -13.77 1.77
CA ASP A 158 -18.58 -15.21 1.59
C ASP A 158 -17.73 -15.51 0.35
N SER A 159 -17.29 -14.50 -0.41
CA SER A 159 -16.44 -14.73 -1.58
C SER A 159 -15.04 -15.19 -1.16
N PRO A 160 -14.54 -16.33 -1.68
CA PRO A 160 -13.17 -16.76 -1.45
C PRO A 160 -12.15 -15.84 -2.16
N TYR A 161 -12.63 -15.00 -3.06
CA TYR A 161 -11.81 -14.10 -3.86
C TYR A 161 -12.18 -12.65 -3.59
N GLY A 162 -11.16 -11.81 -3.59
CA GLY A 162 -11.32 -10.36 -3.42
C GLY A 162 -11.09 -9.89 -1.99
N GLY A 163 -11.44 -8.63 -1.77
CA GLY A 163 -11.08 -7.90 -0.57
C GLY A 163 -9.64 -7.38 -0.59
N GLN A 164 -9.42 -6.32 0.14
CA GLN A 164 -8.12 -5.66 0.17
C GLN A 164 -7.19 -6.34 1.17
N CYS A 165 -6.02 -6.83 0.72
CA CYS A 165 -5.01 -7.40 1.62
C CYS A 165 -4.44 -6.34 2.55
N LEU A 166 -4.11 -5.15 2.03
CA LEU A 166 -3.77 -3.99 2.83
C LEU A 166 -5.03 -3.47 3.52
N SER A 167 -5.10 -3.60 4.84
CA SER A 167 -6.28 -3.22 5.63
C SER A 167 -6.24 -1.76 6.08
N PHE A 168 -5.10 -1.32 6.56
CA PHE A 168 -4.87 0.07 6.96
C PHE A 168 -3.37 0.39 6.96
N ALA A 169 -3.04 1.69 7.02
CA ALA A 169 -1.69 2.15 7.25
C ALA A 169 -1.68 3.32 8.24
N SER A 170 -0.82 3.22 9.25
CA SER A 170 -0.55 4.28 10.21
C SER A 170 0.66 5.09 9.78
N LEU A 171 0.55 6.42 9.79
CA LEU A 171 1.65 7.32 9.50
C LEU A 171 2.01 8.13 10.76
N LYS A 172 3.30 8.29 11.00
CA LYS A 172 3.83 9.02 12.15
C LYS A 172 5.02 9.87 11.74
N LEU A 173 5.13 11.06 12.29
CA LEU A 173 6.36 11.82 12.23
C LEU A 173 7.30 11.34 13.34
N ILE A 174 8.50 10.93 12.95
CA ILE A 174 9.55 10.41 13.83
C ILE A 174 10.74 11.39 13.77
N GLY A 175 11.43 11.55 14.90
CA GLY A 175 12.57 12.48 14.99
C GLY A 175 12.16 13.93 15.25
N LYS A 176 13.15 14.82 15.29
CA LYS A 176 13.00 16.26 15.55
C LYS A 176 13.87 17.08 14.59
N GLY A 177 13.47 18.33 14.34
CA GLY A 177 14.25 19.24 13.48
C GLY A 177 14.45 18.64 12.08
N ASP A 178 15.67 18.72 11.60
CA ASP A 178 16.07 18.27 10.25
C ASP A 178 16.09 16.73 10.11
N ASP A 179 16.14 15.99 11.24
CA ASP A 179 16.05 14.52 11.25
C ASP A 179 14.61 14.00 11.21
N ARG A 180 13.63 14.87 11.00
CA ARG A 180 12.23 14.48 10.95
C ARG A 180 11.94 13.62 9.73
N ARG A 181 11.39 12.44 9.96
CA ARG A 181 11.03 11.46 8.94
C ARG A 181 9.57 11.06 9.06
N LEU A 182 8.96 10.70 7.94
CA LEU A 182 7.64 10.07 7.94
C LEU A 182 7.82 8.56 8.01
N GLY A 183 7.42 7.97 9.14
CA GLY A 183 7.32 6.52 9.28
C GLY A 183 5.92 6.05 8.86
N MET A 184 5.86 4.91 8.20
CA MET A 184 4.59 4.25 7.85
C MET A 184 4.61 2.80 8.36
N THR A 185 3.53 2.38 9.00
CA THR A 185 3.27 0.97 9.30
C THR A 185 2.06 0.53 8.50
N ALA A 186 2.24 -0.40 7.58
CA ALA A 186 1.19 -0.97 6.76
C ALA A 186 0.80 -2.35 7.30
N HIS A 187 -0.50 -2.60 7.44
CA HIS A 187 -1.04 -3.86 7.94
C HIS A 187 -1.71 -4.64 6.80
N TYR A 188 -1.12 -5.77 6.46
CA TYR A 188 -1.65 -6.70 5.48
C TYR A 188 -2.28 -7.91 6.18
N ARG A 189 -3.52 -8.27 5.81
CA ARG A 189 -4.22 -9.44 6.37
C ARG A 189 -3.59 -10.75 5.90
N ASN A 190 -3.20 -10.79 4.63
CA ASN A 190 -2.61 -11.95 3.98
C ASN A 190 -1.39 -11.55 3.17
N HIS A 191 -0.42 -12.43 3.13
CA HIS A 191 0.73 -12.35 2.25
C HIS A 191 0.87 -13.72 1.58
N TYR A 192 0.51 -13.76 0.30
CA TYR A 192 0.66 -14.95 -0.55
C TYR A 192 1.90 -14.82 -1.39
#